data_ca23f946c21038c50d397e237519ea21
#
_entry.id   ca23f946c21038c50d397e237519ea21
#
_cell.length_a   1.000
_cell.length_b   1.000
_cell.length_c   1.000
_cell.angle_alpha   90.00
_cell.angle_beta   90.00
_cell.angle_gamma   90.00
#
_symmetry.space_group_name_H-M   'P 1'
#
loop_
_entity.id
_entity.type
_entity.pdbx_description
1 polymer ?
#
loop_
_entity_poly.entity_id
_entity_poly.type
_entity_poly.pdbx_seq_one_letter_code
_entity_poly.pdbx_strand_id
1 'polypeptide(L)'
;MWGNHMHFYSKAFLKKWSVAVLMPWFAAGCASVAPGMHFNSSGTSATSSANADGTEGTNPVLKPITPQLVKTERDLREKQVTQDISKLIAKPTPYTIDNGDVLSIVVWDHPELSNSATVATGGAVGTGSDASTAATTAPPAGFMVDHEGLVQFPYAGPLKVAGLTQDQARNLITSKLSRFLKQPKVTLRVQSYRSKRVYVDGEVKNPGLQAINDIPMTLVEAINRAGGVLPTGDQSQIVVNRNGTNYYINLPQLVQRGFNPGSIMLANGDVVRVRSRDESKVFVSGEVVSPRALPMHNGRLTLNEALGESGGINPNSGDGSQIYVVRKMGTDQVVYQLDGRSPGALAMAEGFELSPKDVVYVAATPLANWHRAISLILPGALSSAVGAVGPAK
;
A
#
# COMPACT_ATOMS: atom_id res chain seq x y z
N MET A 1 29.15 95.73 -28.12
CA MET A 1 28.70 94.75 -29.14
C MET A 1 28.66 93.41 -28.51
N TRP A 2 27.61 93.01 -28.10
CA TRP A 2 26.53 92.04 -28.32
C TRP A 2 27.06 90.71 -28.73
N GLY A 3 26.75 89.67 -27.88
CA GLY A 3 26.39 88.42 -28.37
C GLY A 3 26.75 87.14 -27.53
N ASN A 4 25.73 86.47 -27.08
CA ASN A 4 25.59 85.05 -26.77
C ASN A 4 26.07 84.52 -25.42
N HIS A 5 25.20 84.71 -24.45
CA HIS A 5 25.01 83.70 -23.36
C HIS A 5 23.62 83.14 -23.47
N MET A 6 23.50 81.97 -24.08
CA MET A 6 22.34 81.07 -23.91
C MET A 6 22.63 79.73 -24.59
N HIS A 7 22.90 78.71 -23.84
CA HIS A 7 22.63 77.29 -24.09
C HIS A 7 23.50 76.35 -23.25
N PHE A 8 23.16 76.23 -21.97
CA PHE A 8 23.76 75.13 -21.16
C PHE A 8 22.87 74.61 -20.05
N TYR A 9 21.52 74.70 -20.14
CA TYR A 9 20.65 74.20 -19.07
C TYR A 9 19.61 73.15 -19.50
N SER A 10 19.66 72.55 -20.68
CA SER A 10 18.57 71.70 -21.17
C SER A 10 18.89 70.20 -21.18
N LYS A 11 20.13 69.74 -21.03
CA LYS A 11 20.44 68.27 -21.17
C LYS A 11 20.52 67.51 -19.86
N ALA A 12 20.60 68.13 -18.68
CA ALA A 12 20.68 67.42 -17.40
C ALA A 12 19.33 67.10 -16.79
N PHE A 13 18.27 67.82 -17.16
CA PHE A 13 16.91 67.64 -16.57
C PHE A 13 16.13 66.52 -17.25
N LEU A 14 16.33 66.26 -18.53
CA LEU A 14 15.68 65.17 -19.26
C LEU A 14 16.23 63.76 -18.89
N LYS A 15 17.52 63.70 -18.46
CA LYS A 15 18.16 62.42 -18.11
C LYS A 15 17.75 61.88 -16.74
N LYS A 16 17.26 62.74 -15.83
CA LYS A 16 16.76 62.33 -14.50
C LYS A 16 15.28 61.93 -14.51
N TRP A 17 14.49 62.37 -15.47
CA TRP A 17 13.08 62.01 -15.57
C TRP A 17 12.88 60.69 -16.31
N SER A 18 13.73 60.29 -17.24
CA SER A 18 13.60 59.01 -17.93
C SER A 18 13.93 57.79 -17.04
N VAL A 19 14.72 57.95 -15.99
CA VAL A 19 15.00 56.89 -15.02
C VAL A 19 13.88 56.76 -13.99
N ALA A 20 13.21 57.86 -13.63
CA ALA A 20 12.09 57.82 -12.65
C ALA A 20 10.78 57.30 -13.23
N VAL A 21 10.55 57.39 -14.55
CA VAL A 21 9.32 56.89 -15.22
C VAL A 21 9.43 55.42 -15.62
N LEU A 22 10.66 54.87 -15.81
CA LEU A 22 10.87 53.45 -16.14
C LEU A 22 10.85 52.53 -14.90
N MET A 23 11.04 53.06 -13.69
CA MET A 23 11.05 52.23 -12.46
C MET A 23 9.70 51.65 -12.04
N PRO A 24 8.51 52.32 -12.22
CA PRO A 24 7.23 51.73 -11.85
C PRO A 24 6.74 50.64 -12.82
N TRP A 25 7.25 50.55 -14.06
CA TRP A 25 6.84 49.53 -14.98
C TRP A 25 7.57 48.17 -14.75
N PHE A 26 8.74 48.20 -14.11
CA PHE A 26 9.41 46.93 -13.71
C PHE A 26 8.83 46.31 -12.43
N ALA A 27 8.16 47.11 -11.57
CA ALA A 27 7.54 46.61 -10.34
C ALA A 27 6.20 45.86 -10.60
N ALA A 28 5.52 46.14 -11.72
CA ALA A 28 4.27 45.47 -12.07
C ALA A 28 4.46 44.09 -12.71
N GLY A 29 5.66 43.77 -13.22
CA GLY A 29 5.95 42.48 -13.87
C GLY A 29 6.44 41.37 -12.96
N CYS A 30 6.85 41.69 -11.73
CA CYS A 30 7.48 40.66 -10.84
C CYS A 30 6.49 39.83 -10.03
N ALA A 31 5.20 40.15 -10.05
CA ALA A 31 4.21 39.37 -9.30
C ALA A 31 3.90 37.98 -9.91
N SER A 32 4.29 37.76 -11.18
CA SER A 32 4.04 36.50 -11.89
C SER A 32 5.22 35.52 -11.87
N VAL A 33 6.39 35.92 -11.33
CA VAL A 33 7.61 35.09 -11.33
C VAL A 33 8.03 34.63 -9.94
N ALA A 34 7.18 34.83 -8.92
CA ALA A 34 7.47 34.34 -7.59
C ALA A 34 7.42 32.80 -7.55
N PRO A 35 8.49 32.10 -7.10
CA PRO A 35 8.47 30.64 -6.99
C PRO A 35 7.51 30.23 -5.88
N GLY A 36 6.34 29.77 -6.26
CA GLY A 36 5.33 29.20 -5.37
C GLY A 36 4.16 28.68 -6.19
N MET A 37 3.64 27.51 -5.86
CA MET A 37 2.41 27.01 -6.49
C MET A 37 1.22 27.78 -5.91
N HIS A 38 0.54 28.57 -6.76
CA HIS A 38 -0.72 29.24 -6.43
C HIS A 38 -1.83 28.60 -7.26
N PHE A 39 -2.85 28.05 -6.58
CA PHE A 39 -4.10 27.71 -7.25
C PHE A 39 -4.95 28.99 -7.33
N ASN A 40 -5.19 29.48 -8.55
CA ASN A 40 -5.99 30.66 -8.77
C ASN A 40 -7.46 30.31 -8.52
N SER A 41 -7.99 30.73 -7.36
CA SER A 41 -9.40 30.49 -6.96
C SER A 41 -10.44 31.35 -7.71
N SER A 42 -10.00 32.19 -8.64
CA SER A 42 -10.89 33.11 -9.41
C SER A 42 -11.57 32.47 -10.64
N GLY A 43 -11.55 31.15 -10.76
CA GLY A 43 -12.12 30.42 -11.89
C GLY A 43 -13.23 29.46 -11.51
N THR A 44 -14.26 29.91 -10.80
CA THR A 44 -15.52 29.16 -10.69
C THR A 44 -16.33 29.34 -11.98
N SER A 45 -15.87 28.77 -13.08
CA SER A 45 -16.68 28.50 -14.25
C SER A 45 -15.96 27.48 -15.11
N ALA A 46 -16.60 26.36 -15.31
CA ALA A 46 -16.18 25.33 -16.26
C ALA A 46 -16.21 25.92 -17.68
N THR A 47 -15.12 26.56 -18.06
CA THR A 47 -14.84 26.88 -19.47
C THR A 47 -13.41 26.49 -19.75
N SER A 48 -13.25 25.44 -20.54
CA SER A 48 -12.01 24.99 -21.13
C SER A 48 -11.37 26.12 -21.93
N SER A 49 -10.42 26.84 -21.35
CA SER A 49 -9.48 27.64 -22.13
C SER A 49 -8.30 26.74 -22.46
N ALA A 50 -8.26 26.29 -23.71
CA ALA A 50 -7.13 25.62 -24.31
C ALA A 50 -5.90 26.52 -24.19
N ASN A 51 -4.92 26.13 -23.38
CA ASN A 51 -3.59 26.69 -23.45
C ASN A 51 -2.97 26.22 -24.77
N ALA A 52 -2.33 27.14 -25.49
CA ALA A 52 -1.74 26.96 -26.83
C ALA A 52 -0.50 26.08 -26.85
N ASP A 53 -0.31 25.20 -25.89
CA ASP A 53 0.76 24.23 -25.87
C ASP A 53 0.13 22.87 -25.53
N GLY A 54 -0.10 22.07 -26.54
CA GLY A 54 -0.87 20.83 -26.68
C GLY A 54 -0.71 19.72 -25.64
N THR A 55 -0.63 20.05 -24.36
CA THR A 55 -0.74 19.12 -23.25
C THR A 55 -2.14 19.26 -22.64
N GLU A 56 -3.01 18.28 -22.87
CA GLU A 56 -4.28 18.11 -22.18
C GLU A 56 -4.03 17.91 -20.67
N GLY A 57 -3.76 18.99 -19.98
CA GLY A 57 -3.74 19.02 -18.51
C GLY A 57 -5.18 19.16 -18.02
N THR A 58 -5.79 18.06 -17.60
CA THR A 58 -7.04 18.08 -16.83
C THR A 58 -6.85 19.03 -15.65
N ASN A 59 -7.56 20.16 -15.62
CA ASN A 59 -7.50 21.10 -14.50
C ASN A 59 -7.90 20.37 -13.22
N PRO A 60 -7.06 20.33 -12.19
CA PRO A 60 -7.37 19.60 -10.96
C PRO A 60 -8.62 20.20 -10.31
N VAL A 61 -9.57 19.34 -9.97
CA VAL A 61 -10.80 19.75 -9.29
C VAL A 61 -10.45 20.15 -7.86
N LEU A 62 -10.58 21.45 -7.54
CA LEU A 62 -10.38 21.96 -6.19
C LEU A 62 -11.63 21.71 -5.32
N LYS A 63 -11.47 21.00 -4.21
CA LYS A 63 -12.54 20.70 -3.25
C LYS A 63 -12.19 21.24 -1.86
N PRO A 64 -13.00 22.13 -1.26
CA PRO A 64 -12.77 22.54 0.12
C PRO A 64 -13.03 21.38 1.09
N ILE A 65 -12.18 21.23 2.09
CA ILE A 65 -12.37 20.28 3.18
C ILE A 65 -13.47 20.82 4.09
N THR A 66 -14.63 20.19 4.04
CA THR A 66 -15.81 20.51 4.84
C THR A 66 -16.19 19.34 5.73
N PRO A 67 -16.96 19.56 6.83
CA PRO A 67 -17.43 18.46 7.69
C PRO A 67 -18.23 17.40 6.91
N GLN A 68 -19.00 17.81 5.90
CA GLN A 68 -19.74 16.90 5.03
C GLN A 68 -18.81 16.03 4.19
N LEU A 69 -17.77 16.63 3.60
CA LEU A 69 -16.76 15.89 2.83
C LEU A 69 -16.06 14.84 3.69
N VAL A 70 -15.60 15.25 4.89
CA VAL A 70 -14.93 14.35 5.85
C VAL A 70 -15.84 13.16 6.20
N LYS A 71 -17.12 13.41 6.47
CA LYS A 71 -18.09 12.35 6.76
C LYS A 71 -18.28 11.42 5.57
N THR A 72 -18.46 11.98 4.36
CA THR A 72 -18.67 11.20 3.14
C THR A 72 -17.48 10.30 2.82
N GLU A 73 -16.26 10.83 2.90
CA GLU A 73 -15.03 10.07 2.67
C GLU A 73 -14.88 8.92 3.69
N ARG A 74 -15.20 9.18 4.96
CA ARG A 74 -15.19 8.15 5.99
C ARG A 74 -16.22 7.06 5.74
N ASP A 75 -17.46 7.44 5.42
CA ASP A 75 -18.55 6.49 5.16
C ASP A 75 -18.24 5.61 3.93
N LEU A 76 -17.62 6.17 2.89
CA LEU A 76 -17.19 5.43 1.70
C LEU A 76 -16.11 4.40 2.04
N ARG A 77 -15.09 4.77 2.80
CA ARG A 77 -14.04 3.84 3.25
C ARG A 77 -14.59 2.70 4.12
N GLU A 78 -15.49 3.03 5.04
CA GLU A 78 -16.11 2.03 5.89
C GLU A 78 -16.92 0.99 5.09
N LYS A 79 -17.66 1.44 4.10
CA LYS A 79 -18.42 0.55 3.20
C LYS A 79 -17.50 -0.34 2.38
N GLN A 80 -16.43 0.19 1.81
CA GLN A 80 -15.48 -0.56 1.00
C GLN A 80 -14.80 -1.66 1.81
N VAL A 81 -14.26 -1.33 2.99
CA VAL A 81 -13.60 -2.29 3.89
C VAL A 81 -14.56 -3.42 4.27
N THR A 82 -15.82 -3.10 4.59
CA THR A 82 -16.81 -4.11 4.98
C THR A 82 -17.18 -5.04 3.83
N GLN A 83 -17.30 -4.52 2.61
CA GLN A 83 -17.63 -5.33 1.42
C GLN A 83 -16.50 -6.30 1.04
N ASP A 84 -15.25 -5.86 1.11
CA ASP A 84 -14.10 -6.68 0.78
C ASP A 84 -13.94 -7.85 1.75
N ILE A 85 -14.14 -7.60 3.04
CA ILE A 85 -13.99 -8.63 4.06
C ILE A 85 -15.11 -9.65 4.01
N SER A 86 -16.37 -9.23 3.81
CA SER A 86 -17.53 -10.13 3.83
C SER A 86 -17.41 -11.29 2.85
N LYS A 87 -16.72 -11.09 1.72
CA LYS A 87 -16.48 -12.11 0.70
C LYS A 87 -15.40 -13.13 1.08
N LEU A 88 -14.54 -12.79 2.03
CA LEU A 88 -13.46 -13.64 2.51
C LEU A 88 -13.82 -14.38 3.80
N ILE A 89 -14.86 -13.93 4.52
CA ILE A 89 -15.34 -14.60 5.72
C ILE A 89 -16.11 -15.86 5.33
N ALA A 90 -15.59 -17.00 5.75
CA ALA A 90 -16.26 -18.29 5.56
C ALA A 90 -16.14 -19.15 6.83
N LYS A 91 -17.03 -20.12 6.96
CA LYS A 91 -16.88 -21.14 8.00
C LYS A 91 -15.81 -22.13 7.57
N PRO A 92 -14.95 -22.62 8.47
CA PRO A 92 -14.01 -23.68 8.18
C PRO A 92 -14.72 -24.91 7.64
N THR A 93 -14.26 -25.42 6.51
CA THR A 93 -14.73 -26.67 5.92
C THR A 93 -13.67 -27.74 6.11
N PRO A 94 -14.07 -29.02 6.33
CA PRO A 94 -13.13 -30.12 6.36
C PRO A 94 -12.30 -30.19 5.08
N TYR A 95 -11.05 -30.63 5.20
CA TYR A 95 -10.21 -30.84 4.04
C TYR A 95 -10.82 -31.92 3.12
N THR A 96 -10.85 -31.67 1.83
CA THR A 96 -11.22 -32.63 0.80
C THR A 96 -10.00 -32.99 0.00
N ILE A 97 -9.77 -34.31 -0.16
CA ILE A 97 -8.68 -34.88 -0.97
C ILE A 97 -8.81 -34.37 -2.41
N ASP A 98 -7.69 -34.10 -3.07
CA ASP A 98 -7.70 -33.67 -4.45
C ASP A 98 -6.45 -34.19 -5.20
N ASN A 99 -6.38 -33.88 -6.50
CA ASN A 99 -5.34 -34.36 -7.41
C ASN A 99 -3.93 -33.99 -6.94
N GLY A 100 -3.05 -34.97 -6.86
CA GLY A 100 -1.66 -34.78 -6.42
C GLY A 100 -1.41 -35.02 -4.94
N ASP A 101 -2.46 -35.19 -4.11
CA ASP A 101 -2.30 -35.59 -2.72
C ASP A 101 -1.74 -37.00 -2.61
N VAL A 102 -1.00 -37.28 -1.54
CA VAL A 102 -0.48 -38.58 -1.24
C VAL A 102 -1.17 -39.11 0.00
N LEU A 103 -1.79 -40.28 -0.14
CA LEU A 103 -2.54 -40.93 0.92
C LEU A 103 -1.75 -42.08 1.52
N SER A 104 -1.75 -42.16 2.84
CA SER A 104 -1.32 -43.37 3.57
C SER A 104 -2.57 -44.20 3.86
N ILE A 105 -2.62 -45.40 3.32
CA ILE A 105 -3.74 -46.33 3.47
C ILE A 105 -3.18 -47.59 4.12
N VAL A 106 -3.66 -47.89 5.30
CA VAL A 106 -3.27 -49.11 6.05
C VAL A 106 -4.50 -49.97 6.25
N VAL A 107 -4.41 -51.22 5.80
CA VAL A 107 -5.40 -52.24 6.08
C VAL A 107 -4.86 -53.13 7.19
N TRP A 108 -5.49 -53.11 8.35
CA TRP A 108 -5.05 -53.90 9.50
C TRP A 108 -5.17 -55.40 9.18
N ASP A 109 -4.22 -56.17 9.67
CA ASP A 109 -4.07 -57.60 9.40
C ASP A 109 -3.67 -57.96 7.94
N HIS A 110 -3.46 -56.93 7.08
CA HIS A 110 -3.03 -57.08 5.69
C HIS A 110 -1.90 -56.11 5.32
N PRO A 111 -0.70 -56.25 5.92
CA PRO A 111 0.42 -55.34 5.69
C PRO A 111 0.89 -55.31 4.24
N GLU A 112 0.65 -56.38 3.49
CA GLU A 112 0.98 -56.54 2.07
C GLU A 112 0.21 -55.56 1.16
N LEU A 113 -0.92 -54.99 1.64
CA LEU A 113 -1.71 -54.01 0.93
C LEU A 113 -1.26 -52.57 1.22
N SER A 114 -0.46 -52.39 2.23
CA SER A 114 0.10 -51.09 2.55
C SER A 114 1.26 -50.82 1.60
N ASN A 115 1.25 -49.71 0.86
CA ASN A 115 2.40 -49.27 0.08
C ASN A 115 3.47 -48.71 1.03
N SER A 116 4.00 -49.58 1.90
CA SER A 116 5.26 -49.35 2.56
C SER A 116 6.30 -49.40 1.45
N ALA A 117 6.82 -48.26 1.02
CA ALA A 117 8.11 -48.27 0.35
C ALA A 117 9.04 -49.00 1.30
N THR A 118 9.24 -50.29 1.10
CA THR A 118 10.38 -50.97 1.65
C THR A 118 11.57 -50.15 1.19
N VAL A 119 12.12 -49.38 2.11
CA VAL A 119 13.52 -48.97 2.02
C VAL A 119 14.20 -50.33 1.83
N ALA A 120 14.59 -50.64 0.61
CA ALA A 120 15.48 -51.75 0.35
C ALA A 120 16.75 -51.42 1.11
N THR A 121 16.80 -51.88 2.36
CA THR A 121 18.00 -52.02 3.13
C THR A 121 18.79 -53.15 2.48
N GLY A 122 19.19 -52.90 1.23
CA GLY A 122 20.23 -53.66 0.57
C GLY A 122 21.51 -53.33 1.32
N GLY A 123 21.89 -54.22 2.22
CA GLY A 123 23.18 -54.17 2.87
C GLY A 123 24.30 -54.04 1.86
N ALA A 124 24.88 -52.84 1.81
CA ALA A 124 26.24 -52.64 1.36
C ALA A 124 26.96 -51.97 2.51
N VAL A 125 27.62 -52.82 3.34
CA VAL A 125 28.71 -52.39 4.18
C VAL A 125 29.81 -51.95 3.22
N GLY A 126 29.89 -50.67 2.94
CA GLY A 126 30.94 -49.97 2.21
C GLY A 126 31.52 -48.92 3.10
N THR A 127 32.63 -49.23 3.75
CA THR A 127 33.56 -48.27 4.36
C THR A 127 34.09 -47.35 3.28
N GLY A 128 33.70 -46.05 3.34
CA GLY A 128 34.21 -45.01 2.44
C GLY A 128 33.58 -43.67 2.75
N SER A 129 34.34 -42.86 3.48
CA SER A 129 34.06 -41.43 3.73
C SER A 129 34.00 -40.68 2.42
N ASP A 130 32.83 -40.16 2.08
CA ASP A 130 32.62 -38.89 1.37
C ASP A 130 31.11 -38.60 1.35
N ALA A 131 30.67 -37.86 2.37
CA ALA A 131 29.29 -37.40 2.47
C ALA A 131 29.06 -36.18 1.58
N SER A 132 28.89 -36.39 0.30
CA SER A 132 28.22 -35.39 -0.56
C SER A 132 26.72 -35.69 -0.54
N THR A 133 25.96 -34.83 0.09
CA THR A 133 24.51 -34.83 0.23
C THR A 133 23.79 -34.74 -1.12
N ALA A 134 23.69 -35.88 -1.81
CA ALA A 134 22.61 -36.06 -2.78
C ALA A 134 21.36 -36.36 -1.96
N ALA A 135 20.52 -35.36 -1.71
CA ALA A 135 19.16 -35.55 -1.27
C ALA A 135 18.43 -36.34 -2.39
N THR A 136 18.53 -37.67 -2.33
CA THR A 136 17.68 -38.55 -3.13
C THR A 136 16.25 -38.26 -2.68
N THR A 137 15.50 -37.53 -3.50
CA THR A 137 14.03 -37.40 -3.42
C THR A 137 13.44 -38.78 -3.69
N ALA A 138 13.48 -39.67 -2.66
CA ALA A 138 12.69 -40.88 -2.71
C ALA A 138 11.22 -40.47 -2.89
N PRO A 139 10.48 -41.08 -3.83
CA PRO A 139 9.06 -40.80 -3.98
C PRO A 139 8.37 -41.03 -2.62
N PRO A 140 7.44 -40.17 -2.21
CA PRO A 140 6.78 -40.34 -0.93
C PRO A 140 6.11 -41.71 -0.88
N ALA A 141 6.39 -42.47 0.18
CA ALA A 141 5.76 -43.76 0.41
C ALA A 141 4.25 -43.52 0.61
N GLY A 142 3.41 -43.97 -0.34
CA GLY A 142 1.97 -43.77 -0.25
C GLY A 142 1.28 -43.91 -1.62
N PHE A 143 -0.02 -43.76 -1.60
CA PHE A 143 -0.88 -43.83 -2.79
C PHE A 143 -1.13 -42.39 -3.29
N MET A 144 -0.62 -42.05 -4.47
CA MET A 144 -0.83 -40.75 -5.07
C MET A 144 -2.19 -40.70 -5.77
N VAL A 145 -2.91 -39.60 -5.56
CA VAL A 145 -4.13 -39.27 -6.30
C VAL A 145 -3.73 -38.72 -7.66
N ASP A 146 -4.17 -39.40 -8.73
CA ASP A 146 -3.82 -39.05 -10.10
C ASP A 146 -4.58 -37.80 -10.62
N HIS A 147 -4.33 -37.41 -11.87
CA HIS A 147 -4.95 -36.24 -12.50
C HIS A 147 -6.46 -36.39 -12.72
N GLU A 148 -6.98 -37.64 -12.75
CA GLU A 148 -8.41 -37.94 -12.83
C GLU A 148 -9.07 -37.98 -11.43
N GLY A 149 -8.27 -37.83 -10.35
CA GLY A 149 -8.70 -37.92 -8.96
C GLY A 149 -8.94 -39.35 -8.48
N LEU A 150 -8.26 -40.29 -9.12
CA LEU A 150 -8.33 -41.70 -8.77
C LEU A 150 -7.11 -42.12 -7.94
N VAL A 151 -7.31 -43.08 -7.09
CA VAL A 151 -6.24 -43.83 -6.41
C VAL A 151 -6.29 -45.28 -6.83
N GLN A 152 -5.16 -45.82 -7.28
CA GLN A 152 -5.03 -47.23 -7.61
C GLN A 152 -4.76 -48.00 -6.32
N PHE A 153 -5.71 -48.85 -5.88
CA PHE A 153 -5.55 -49.66 -4.68
C PHE A 153 -5.68 -51.14 -4.97
N PRO A 154 -4.82 -51.99 -4.38
CA PRO A 154 -4.89 -53.43 -4.60
C PRO A 154 -6.28 -54.01 -4.31
N TYR A 155 -6.73 -54.98 -5.09
CA TYR A 155 -8.06 -55.60 -5.07
C TYR A 155 -9.23 -54.66 -5.35
N ALA A 156 -9.19 -53.40 -4.89
CA ALA A 156 -10.28 -52.44 -5.09
C ALA A 156 -10.22 -51.75 -6.46
N GLY A 157 -9.06 -51.78 -7.14
CA GLY A 157 -8.85 -51.14 -8.43
C GLY A 157 -8.78 -49.59 -8.32
N PRO A 158 -9.09 -48.87 -9.41
CA PRO A 158 -9.14 -47.40 -9.40
C PRO A 158 -10.35 -46.90 -8.62
N LEU A 159 -10.11 -46.03 -7.63
CA LEU A 159 -11.12 -45.46 -6.74
C LEU A 159 -11.14 -43.96 -6.84
N LYS A 160 -12.30 -43.37 -7.13
CA LYS A 160 -12.47 -41.90 -7.15
C LYS A 160 -12.49 -41.34 -5.73
N VAL A 161 -11.42 -40.67 -5.33
CA VAL A 161 -11.27 -40.12 -3.98
C VAL A 161 -11.24 -38.59 -3.98
N ALA A 162 -10.98 -37.97 -5.13
CA ALA A 162 -11.01 -36.50 -5.23
C ALA A 162 -12.40 -35.95 -4.90
N GLY A 163 -12.43 -34.88 -4.12
CA GLY A 163 -13.65 -34.25 -3.59
C GLY A 163 -14.20 -34.88 -2.31
N LEU A 164 -13.66 -36.03 -1.88
CA LEU A 164 -14.09 -36.69 -0.65
C LEU A 164 -13.29 -36.22 0.55
N THR A 165 -13.93 -36.19 1.74
CA THR A 165 -13.20 -36.06 2.99
C THR A 165 -12.45 -37.35 3.32
N GLN A 166 -11.50 -37.27 4.25
CA GLN A 166 -10.72 -38.43 4.72
C GLN A 166 -11.63 -39.60 5.17
N ASP A 167 -12.70 -39.27 5.92
CA ASP A 167 -13.68 -40.29 6.40
C ASP A 167 -14.49 -40.89 5.26
N GLN A 168 -14.94 -40.09 4.30
CA GLN A 168 -15.68 -40.56 3.13
C GLN A 168 -14.82 -41.49 2.27
N ALA A 169 -13.57 -41.11 2.01
CA ALA A 169 -12.62 -41.92 1.25
C ALA A 169 -12.31 -43.24 1.98
N ARG A 170 -12.08 -43.19 3.30
CA ARG A 170 -11.92 -44.42 4.11
C ARG A 170 -13.11 -45.34 3.98
N ASN A 171 -14.35 -44.85 4.13
CA ASN A 171 -15.57 -45.64 4.03
C ASN A 171 -15.73 -46.24 2.62
N LEU A 172 -15.40 -45.49 1.56
CA LEU A 172 -15.42 -45.99 0.19
C LEU A 172 -14.46 -47.16 0.02
N ILE A 173 -13.21 -47.03 0.48
CA ILE A 173 -12.20 -48.11 0.38
C ILE A 173 -12.66 -49.35 1.17
N THR A 174 -13.13 -49.14 2.41
CA THR A 174 -13.64 -50.25 3.25
C THR A 174 -14.79 -50.98 2.56
N SER A 175 -15.74 -50.28 1.96
CA SER A 175 -16.87 -50.87 1.23
C SER A 175 -16.43 -51.65 0.00
N LYS A 176 -15.40 -51.21 -0.72
CA LYS A 176 -14.86 -51.92 -1.88
C LYS A 176 -14.10 -53.17 -1.47
N LEU A 177 -13.28 -53.08 -0.42
CA LEU A 177 -12.49 -54.19 0.08
C LEU A 177 -13.34 -55.27 0.76
N SER A 178 -14.51 -54.96 1.30
CA SER A 178 -15.41 -55.95 1.94
C SER A 178 -15.90 -57.06 0.99
N ARG A 179 -15.73 -56.87 -0.33
CA ARG A 179 -16.01 -57.92 -1.32
C ARG A 179 -14.93 -59.01 -1.36
N PHE A 180 -13.72 -58.68 -0.90
CA PHE A 180 -12.56 -59.59 -0.98
C PHE A 180 -12.07 -60.00 0.43
N LEU A 181 -12.25 -59.12 1.43
CA LEU A 181 -11.78 -59.32 2.80
C LEU A 181 -12.96 -59.32 3.76
N LYS A 182 -12.92 -60.20 4.77
CA LYS A 182 -13.93 -60.19 5.86
C LYS A 182 -13.65 -59.02 6.82
N GLN A 183 -14.60 -58.13 6.93
CA GLN A 183 -14.54 -57.00 7.88
C GLN A 183 -13.23 -56.21 7.85
N PRO A 184 -12.81 -55.66 6.68
CA PRO A 184 -11.54 -54.98 6.58
C PRO A 184 -11.53 -53.72 7.46
N LYS A 185 -10.49 -53.58 8.30
CA LYS A 185 -10.24 -52.40 9.11
C LYS A 185 -9.26 -51.52 8.36
N VAL A 186 -9.75 -50.35 7.88
CA VAL A 186 -8.95 -49.41 7.07
C VAL A 186 -8.68 -48.15 7.83
N THR A 187 -7.43 -47.75 7.90
CA THR A 187 -6.99 -46.42 8.30
C THR A 187 -6.52 -45.67 7.08
N LEU A 188 -7.05 -44.45 6.86
CA LEU A 188 -6.64 -43.57 5.78
C LEU A 188 -6.21 -42.24 6.39
N ARG A 189 -5.05 -41.73 5.97
CA ARG A 189 -4.56 -40.38 6.31
C ARG A 189 -3.97 -39.74 5.07
N VAL A 190 -4.12 -38.42 4.97
CA VAL A 190 -3.36 -37.65 3.98
C VAL A 190 -1.94 -37.47 4.51
N GLN A 191 -0.99 -38.11 3.82
CA GLN A 191 0.43 -38.07 4.20
C GLN A 191 1.13 -36.79 3.68
N SER A 192 0.75 -36.36 2.47
CA SER A 192 1.29 -35.13 1.88
C SER A 192 0.18 -34.35 1.19
N TYR A 193 -0.05 -33.15 1.70
CA TYR A 193 -1.00 -32.18 1.15
C TYR A 193 -0.33 -31.40 0.02
N ARG A 194 -0.64 -31.72 -1.23
CA ARG A 194 0.01 -31.14 -2.42
C ARG A 194 -0.97 -30.48 -3.36
N SER A 195 -2.23 -30.80 -3.25
CA SER A 195 -3.28 -30.37 -4.18
C SER A 195 -3.69 -28.91 -3.98
N LYS A 196 -3.82 -28.48 -2.73
CA LYS A 196 -4.34 -27.16 -2.38
C LYS A 196 -3.27 -26.32 -1.72
N ARG A 197 -3.12 -25.07 -2.20
CA ARG A 197 -2.04 -24.19 -1.78
C ARG A 197 -2.42 -22.72 -1.91
N VAL A 198 -1.82 -21.89 -1.09
CA VAL A 198 -1.83 -20.44 -1.18
C VAL A 198 -0.41 -19.94 -1.38
N TYR A 199 -0.27 -18.78 -2.00
CA TYR A 199 1.02 -18.15 -2.20
C TYR A 199 1.10 -16.92 -1.27
N VAL A 200 2.16 -16.83 -0.49
CA VAL A 200 2.44 -15.67 0.37
C VAL A 200 3.64 -14.94 -0.19
N ASP A 201 3.50 -13.65 -0.47
CA ASP A 201 4.49 -12.80 -1.13
C ASP A 201 4.65 -11.45 -0.41
N GLY A 202 5.70 -10.71 -0.76
CA GLY A 202 6.00 -9.38 -0.20
C GLY A 202 6.77 -9.43 1.10
N GLU A 203 6.46 -8.52 2.01
CA GLU A 203 7.23 -8.26 3.24
C GLU A 203 6.92 -9.27 4.36
N VAL A 204 7.16 -10.55 4.09
CA VAL A 204 7.11 -11.66 5.06
C VAL A 204 8.48 -12.31 5.16
N LYS A 205 8.74 -13.01 6.28
CA LYS A 205 10.06 -13.58 6.54
C LYS A 205 10.44 -14.68 5.54
N ASN A 206 9.50 -15.55 5.17
CA ASN A 206 9.72 -16.67 4.24
C ASN A 206 8.60 -16.65 3.19
N PRO A 207 8.73 -15.83 2.15
CA PRO A 207 7.75 -15.82 1.05
C PRO A 207 7.78 -17.15 0.31
N GLY A 208 6.63 -17.55 -0.22
CA GLY A 208 6.52 -18.77 -0.99
C GLY A 208 5.18 -19.47 -0.85
N LEU A 209 5.18 -20.72 -1.25
CA LEU A 209 4.02 -21.59 -1.28
C LEU A 209 3.72 -22.14 0.11
N GLN A 210 2.45 -22.07 0.55
CA GLN A 210 1.94 -22.66 1.77
C GLN A 210 0.86 -23.67 1.44
N ALA A 211 1.08 -24.94 1.78
CA ALA A 211 0.10 -25.99 1.55
C ALA A 211 -1.09 -25.85 2.51
N ILE A 212 -2.31 -25.98 1.98
CA ILE A 212 -3.52 -26.11 2.79
C ILE A 212 -3.62 -27.54 3.26
N ASN A 213 -3.69 -27.75 4.56
CA ASN A 213 -3.82 -29.05 5.18
C ASN A 213 -5.19 -29.19 5.90
N ASP A 214 -5.29 -30.13 6.84
CA ASP A 214 -6.46 -30.36 7.70
C ASP A 214 -6.74 -29.20 8.66
N ILE A 215 -5.76 -28.34 8.94
CA ILE A 215 -5.95 -27.10 9.72
C ILE A 215 -6.48 -26.02 8.76
N PRO A 216 -7.57 -25.34 9.11
CA PRO A 216 -8.13 -24.29 8.28
C PRO A 216 -7.11 -23.21 7.95
N MET A 217 -6.87 -22.94 6.67
CA MET A 217 -5.95 -21.91 6.22
C MET A 217 -6.61 -20.54 6.29
N THR A 218 -6.37 -19.82 7.39
CA THR A 218 -6.78 -18.45 7.54
C THR A 218 -5.69 -17.50 7.04
N LEU A 219 -6.03 -16.22 6.84
CA LEU A 219 -5.05 -15.20 6.49
C LEU A 219 -3.90 -15.11 7.51
N VAL A 220 -4.25 -15.13 8.81
CA VAL A 220 -3.27 -15.07 9.90
C VAL A 220 -2.41 -16.32 9.93
N GLU A 221 -3.01 -17.50 9.72
CA GLU A 221 -2.27 -18.76 9.65
C GLU A 221 -1.26 -18.77 8.50
N ALA A 222 -1.65 -18.30 7.32
CA ALA A 222 -0.76 -18.23 6.15
C ALA A 222 0.44 -17.29 6.41
N ILE A 223 0.19 -16.13 6.99
CA ILE A 223 1.25 -15.16 7.35
C ILE A 223 2.17 -15.75 8.42
N ASN A 224 1.62 -16.42 9.45
CA ASN A 224 2.42 -17.04 10.52
C ASN A 224 3.29 -18.18 9.99
N ARG A 225 2.76 -19.03 9.09
CA ARG A 225 3.55 -20.08 8.41
C ARG A 225 4.66 -19.50 7.54
N ALA A 226 4.45 -18.32 6.97
CA ALA A 226 5.50 -17.57 6.28
C ALA A 226 6.50 -16.90 7.24
N GLY A 227 6.44 -17.17 8.54
CA GLY A 227 7.35 -16.63 9.56
C GLY A 227 6.99 -15.23 10.08
N GLY A 228 5.77 -14.75 9.76
CA GLY A 228 5.28 -13.43 10.17
C GLY A 228 5.67 -12.32 9.20
N VAL A 229 5.15 -11.12 9.48
CA VAL A 229 5.44 -9.90 8.72
C VAL A 229 6.77 -9.31 9.15
N LEU A 230 7.60 -8.90 8.20
CA LEU A 230 8.86 -8.20 8.46
C LEU A 230 8.61 -6.82 9.11
N PRO A 231 9.60 -6.23 9.80
CA PRO A 231 9.50 -4.85 10.33
C PRO A 231 9.25 -3.79 9.26
N THR A 232 9.65 -4.06 8.01
CA THR A 232 9.41 -3.23 6.83
C THR A 232 8.01 -3.40 6.24
N GLY A 233 7.29 -4.47 6.63
CA GLY A 233 5.97 -4.78 6.13
C GLY A 233 4.86 -3.99 6.81
N ASP A 234 3.80 -3.74 6.07
CA ASP A 234 2.62 -3.00 6.52
C ASP A 234 1.42 -3.95 6.67
N GLN A 235 1.07 -4.29 7.92
CA GLN A 235 -0.10 -5.11 8.23
C GLN A 235 -1.44 -4.43 7.90
N SER A 236 -1.43 -3.14 7.64
CA SER A 236 -2.60 -2.40 7.20
C SER A 236 -2.83 -2.46 5.69
N GLN A 237 -1.84 -2.98 4.95
CA GLN A 237 -1.83 -3.02 3.49
C GLN A 237 -1.60 -4.46 2.97
N ILE A 238 -2.43 -5.38 3.45
CA ILE A 238 -2.42 -6.75 2.95
C ILE A 238 -3.40 -6.86 1.80
N VAL A 239 -2.97 -7.48 0.71
CA VAL A 239 -3.81 -7.75 -0.46
C VAL A 239 -3.99 -9.24 -0.62
N VAL A 240 -5.23 -9.69 -0.67
CA VAL A 240 -5.57 -11.07 -1.06
C VAL A 240 -6.12 -11.03 -2.48
N ASN A 241 -5.42 -11.65 -3.42
CA ASN A 241 -5.94 -11.87 -4.76
C ASN A 241 -6.62 -13.24 -4.84
N ARG A 242 -7.90 -13.24 -5.14
CA ARG A 242 -8.72 -14.44 -5.37
C ARG A 242 -9.36 -14.36 -6.74
N ASN A 243 -9.02 -15.27 -7.62
CA ASN A 243 -9.57 -15.35 -8.98
C ASN A 243 -9.46 -14.02 -9.75
N GLY A 244 -8.30 -13.31 -9.62
CA GLY A 244 -8.07 -12.03 -10.28
C GLY A 244 -8.67 -10.80 -9.58
N THR A 245 -9.44 -11.00 -8.50
CA THR A 245 -10.00 -9.90 -7.71
C THR A 245 -9.13 -9.61 -6.51
N ASN A 246 -8.75 -8.34 -6.32
CA ASN A 246 -7.96 -7.90 -5.18
C ASN A 246 -8.86 -7.45 -4.02
N TYR A 247 -8.62 -7.99 -2.83
CA TYR A 247 -9.26 -7.62 -1.58
C TYR A 247 -8.21 -6.97 -0.68
N TYR A 248 -8.48 -5.74 -0.24
CA TYR A 248 -7.58 -4.97 0.62
C TYR A 248 -7.95 -5.16 2.08
N ILE A 249 -6.99 -5.57 2.89
CA ILE A 249 -7.21 -5.94 4.29
C ILE A 249 -6.29 -5.11 5.17
N ASN A 250 -6.89 -4.40 6.12
CA ASN A 250 -6.20 -3.71 7.21
C ASN A 250 -6.40 -4.49 8.50
N LEU A 251 -5.45 -5.38 8.85
CA LEU A 251 -5.55 -6.23 10.04
C LEU A 251 -5.66 -5.42 11.34
N PRO A 252 -4.83 -4.39 11.61
CA PRO A 252 -4.96 -3.58 12.82
C PRO A 252 -6.36 -2.94 12.97
N GLN A 253 -6.90 -2.40 11.89
CA GLN A 253 -8.22 -1.78 11.91
C GLN A 253 -9.33 -2.79 12.17
N LEU A 254 -9.23 -3.99 11.61
CA LEU A 254 -10.19 -5.07 11.86
C LEU A 254 -10.23 -5.47 13.31
N VAL A 255 -9.06 -5.67 13.92
CA VAL A 255 -8.95 -6.01 15.34
C VAL A 255 -9.54 -4.90 16.22
N GLN A 256 -9.24 -3.63 15.92
CA GLN A 256 -9.82 -2.48 16.64
C GLN A 256 -11.35 -2.42 16.57
N ARG A 257 -11.93 -2.88 15.46
CA ARG A 257 -13.40 -2.96 15.28
C ARG A 257 -14.01 -4.23 15.88
N GLY A 258 -13.22 -5.08 16.53
CA GLY A 258 -13.69 -6.32 17.17
C GLY A 258 -13.89 -7.49 16.20
N PHE A 259 -13.43 -7.40 14.93
CA PHE A 259 -13.45 -8.54 14.04
C PHE A 259 -12.34 -9.52 14.38
N ASN A 260 -12.66 -10.81 14.32
CA ASN A 260 -11.64 -11.84 14.46
C ASN A 260 -10.93 -12.07 13.11
N PRO A 261 -9.63 -11.75 12.99
CA PRO A 261 -8.88 -11.99 11.76
C PRO A 261 -8.81 -13.47 11.34
N GLY A 262 -8.97 -14.38 12.30
CA GLY A 262 -9.04 -15.82 12.05
C GLY A 262 -10.29 -16.27 11.30
N SER A 263 -11.28 -15.39 11.09
CA SER A 263 -12.46 -15.69 10.26
C SER A 263 -12.23 -15.48 8.77
N ILE A 264 -11.10 -14.84 8.39
CA ILE A 264 -10.72 -14.64 6.98
C ILE A 264 -10.11 -15.94 6.47
N MET A 265 -10.88 -16.67 5.67
CA MET A 265 -10.49 -17.96 5.11
C MET A 265 -9.85 -17.79 3.74
N LEU A 266 -8.71 -18.44 3.56
CA LEU A 266 -8.05 -18.54 2.26
C LEU A 266 -8.51 -19.80 1.52
N ALA A 267 -8.57 -19.68 0.21
CA ALA A 267 -8.93 -20.76 -0.71
C ALA A 267 -7.72 -21.17 -1.55
N ASN A 268 -7.85 -22.34 -2.20
CA ASN A 268 -6.82 -22.82 -3.13
C ASN A 268 -6.57 -21.79 -4.25
N GLY A 269 -5.31 -21.46 -4.47
CA GLY A 269 -4.88 -20.51 -5.50
C GLY A 269 -4.87 -19.04 -5.07
N ASP A 270 -5.27 -18.73 -3.83
CA ASP A 270 -5.17 -17.37 -3.33
C ASP A 270 -3.72 -16.92 -3.25
N VAL A 271 -3.49 -15.63 -3.58
CA VAL A 271 -2.20 -14.97 -3.42
C VAL A 271 -2.34 -13.90 -2.35
N VAL A 272 -1.59 -14.03 -1.27
CA VAL A 272 -1.53 -13.08 -0.15
C VAL A 272 -0.27 -12.26 -0.31
N ARG A 273 -0.40 -10.94 -0.45
CA ARG A 273 0.74 -10.04 -0.55
C ARG A 273 0.73 -9.02 0.59
N VAL A 274 1.81 -8.99 1.36
CA VAL A 274 2.06 -7.97 2.37
C VAL A 274 2.89 -6.85 1.72
N ARG A 275 2.35 -5.63 1.68
CA ARG A 275 3.05 -4.49 1.08
C ARG A 275 4.09 -3.91 2.03
N SER A 276 5.07 -3.21 1.46
CA SER A 276 6.04 -2.44 2.23
C SER A 276 5.39 -1.17 2.81
N ARG A 277 5.84 -0.76 4.00
CA ARG A 277 5.48 0.54 4.59
C ARG A 277 5.90 1.72 3.72
N ASP A 278 6.91 1.54 2.87
CA ASP A 278 7.35 2.57 1.94
C ASP A 278 6.33 2.88 0.86
N GLU A 279 5.42 1.96 0.58
CA GLU A 279 4.31 2.18 -0.36
C GLU A 279 3.17 3.01 0.26
N SER A 280 3.14 3.13 1.59
CA SER A 280 2.09 3.78 2.39
C SER A 280 2.55 5.13 2.96
N LYS A 281 3.48 5.82 2.31
CA LYS A 281 3.96 7.14 2.74
C LYS A 281 3.08 8.26 2.22
N VAL A 282 3.00 9.33 3.02
CA VAL A 282 2.43 10.63 2.67
C VAL A 282 3.60 11.64 2.61
N PHE A 283 3.56 12.53 1.66
CA PHE A 283 4.61 13.53 1.46
C PHE A 283 4.12 14.89 1.96
N VAL A 284 4.84 15.46 2.92
CA VAL A 284 4.56 16.82 3.40
C VAL A 284 5.63 17.76 2.87
N SER A 285 5.21 18.82 2.19
CA SER A 285 6.08 19.76 1.49
C SER A 285 5.56 21.20 1.56
N GLY A 286 6.33 22.14 1.03
CA GLY A 286 6.02 23.58 1.11
C GLY A 286 6.49 24.19 2.41
N GLU A 287 5.75 25.16 2.92
CA GLU A 287 6.11 25.98 4.08
C GLU A 287 5.70 25.32 5.41
N VAL A 288 6.26 24.14 5.66
CA VAL A 288 6.26 23.47 6.97
C VAL A 288 7.63 23.57 7.59
N VAL A 289 7.73 23.39 8.91
CA VAL A 289 9.02 23.46 9.63
C VAL A 289 9.99 22.40 9.14
N SER A 290 9.51 21.17 8.88
CA SER A 290 10.34 20.04 8.46
C SER A 290 9.67 19.25 7.33
N PRO A 291 9.86 19.65 6.05
CA PRO A 291 9.32 18.90 4.91
C PRO A 291 9.90 17.48 4.86
N ARG A 292 9.05 16.47 4.78
CA ARG A 292 9.47 15.06 4.75
C ARG A 292 8.37 14.11 4.30
N ALA A 293 8.76 12.87 4.01
CA ALA A 293 7.84 11.77 3.82
C ALA A 293 7.52 11.12 5.17
N LEU A 294 6.23 10.93 5.47
CA LEU A 294 5.73 10.35 6.70
C LEU A 294 5.13 8.96 6.43
N PRO A 295 5.51 7.92 7.19
CA PRO A 295 4.83 6.64 7.12
C PRO A 295 3.44 6.75 7.75
N MET A 296 2.47 6.01 7.23
CA MET A 296 1.16 5.90 7.88
C MET A 296 1.24 4.96 9.10
N HIS A 297 0.59 5.31 10.20
CA HIS A 297 0.51 4.51 11.42
C HIS A 297 -0.66 3.54 11.34
N ASN A 298 -0.38 2.25 11.20
CA ASN A 298 -1.42 1.21 11.03
C ASN A 298 -2.39 1.52 9.87
N GLY A 299 -1.88 2.12 8.80
CA GLY A 299 -2.65 2.50 7.62
C GLY A 299 -3.53 3.73 7.79
N ARG A 300 -3.34 4.50 8.86
CA ARG A 300 -4.04 5.76 9.11
C ARG A 300 -3.02 6.88 9.35
N LEU A 301 -3.28 8.03 8.79
CA LEU A 301 -2.61 9.29 9.08
C LEU A 301 -3.59 10.42 8.75
N THR A 302 -3.90 11.27 9.72
CA THR A 302 -4.77 12.44 9.51
C THR A 302 -3.96 13.61 8.98
N LEU A 303 -4.63 14.58 8.37
CA LEU A 303 -3.98 15.81 7.94
C LEU A 303 -3.36 16.59 9.13
N ASN A 304 -4.04 16.57 10.28
CA ASN A 304 -3.54 17.22 11.51
C ASN A 304 -2.28 16.52 12.05
N GLU A 305 -2.28 15.17 12.10
CA GLU A 305 -1.11 14.39 12.49
C GLU A 305 0.07 14.65 11.53
N ALA A 306 -0.18 14.67 10.22
CA ALA A 306 0.87 14.89 9.22
C ALA A 306 1.51 16.28 9.35
N LEU A 307 0.69 17.32 9.57
CA LEU A 307 1.20 18.67 9.83
C LEU A 307 1.99 18.72 11.16
N GLY A 308 1.46 18.11 12.22
CA GLY A 308 2.11 18.05 13.54
C GLY A 308 3.47 17.36 13.49
N GLU A 309 3.55 16.19 12.85
CA GLU A 309 4.81 15.43 12.70
C GLU A 309 5.84 16.15 11.82
N SER A 310 5.39 17.05 10.93
CA SER A 310 6.27 17.93 10.15
C SER A 310 6.67 19.20 10.89
N GLY A 311 6.39 19.29 12.20
CA GLY A 311 6.71 20.44 13.05
C GLY A 311 5.72 21.61 12.89
N GLY A 312 4.60 21.42 12.23
CA GLY A 312 3.59 22.43 11.97
C GLY A 312 3.91 23.33 10.77
N ILE A 313 3.02 24.28 10.53
CA ILE A 313 3.20 25.33 9.50
C ILE A 313 4.32 26.27 9.95
N ASN A 314 5.22 26.62 9.03
CA ASN A 314 6.30 27.54 9.32
C ASN A 314 5.71 28.94 9.70
N PRO A 315 5.92 29.44 10.92
CA PRO A 315 5.28 30.68 11.39
C PRO A 315 5.77 31.91 10.63
N ASN A 316 6.94 31.86 9.99
CA ASN A 316 7.55 33.00 9.31
C ASN A 316 7.17 33.10 7.82
N SER A 317 6.85 31.96 7.20
CA SER A 317 6.67 31.90 5.74
C SER A 317 5.42 31.17 5.29
N GLY A 318 4.81 30.33 6.14
CA GLY A 318 3.67 29.50 5.79
C GLY A 318 2.34 30.25 5.82
N ASP A 319 1.48 29.96 4.85
CA ASP A 319 0.11 30.47 4.80
C ASP A 319 -0.88 29.42 5.30
N GLY A 320 -1.32 29.57 6.55
CA GLY A 320 -2.31 28.67 7.16
C GLY A 320 -3.68 28.67 6.46
N SER A 321 -3.98 29.65 5.60
CA SER A 321 -5.22 29.67 4.82
C SER A 321 -5.15 28.78 3.58
N GLN A 322 -3.96 28.33 3.19
CA GLN A 322 -3.70 27.62 1.93
C GLN A 322 -2.96 26.30 2.17
N ILE A 323 -3.65 25.37 2.80
CA ILE A 323 -3.18 23.99 2.99
C ILE A 323 -3.87 23.13 1.94
N TYR A 324 -3.08 22.45 1.11
CA TYR A 324 -3.57 21.62 0.03
C TYR A 324 -3.22 20.15 0.24
N VAL A 325 -4.14 19.24 -0.10
CA VAL A 325 -3.86 17.82 -0.19
C VAL A 325 -4.12 17.38 -1.63
N VAL A 326 -3.08 16.98 -2.32
CA VAL A 326 -3.13 16.49 -3.70
C VAL A 326 -3.23 14.98 -3.66
N ARG A 327 -4.33 14.44 -4.15
CA ARG A 327 -4.62 13.01 -4.25
C ARG A 327 -4.74 12.57 -5.69
N LYS A 328 -3.99 11.54 -6.07
CA LYS A 328 -4.12 10.92 -7.38
C LYS A 328 -5.21 9.83 -7.35
N MET A 329 -6.21 9.94 -8.21
CA MET A 329 -7.28 8.97 -8.38
C MET A 329 -7.25 8.40 -9.81
N GLY A 330 -6.50 7.29 -10.01
CA GLY A 330 -6.28 6.74 -11.35
C GLY A 330 -5.50 7.71 -12.23
N THR A 331 -6.10 8.22 -13.30
CA THR A 331 -5.57 9.27 -14.19
C THR A 331 -5.81 10.68 -13.68
N ASP A 332 -6.83 10.88 -12.83
CA ASP A 332 -7.27 12.18 -12.37
C ASP A 332 -6.54 12.61 -11.10
N GLN A 333 -6.49 13.92 -10.90
CA GLN A 333 -5.98 14.53 -9.68
C GLN A 333 -7.08 15.33 -9.00
N VAL A 334 -7.25 15.10 -7.69
CA VAL A 334 -8.16 15.88 -6.86
C VAL A 334 -7.33 16.66 -5.85
N VAL A 335 -7.58 17.95 -5.77
CA VAL A 335 -6.92 18.84 -4.80
C VAL A 335 -7.93 19.23 -3.74
N TYR A 336 -7.64 18.87 -2.49
CA TYR A 336 -8.42 19.30 -1.34
C TYR A 336 -7.76 20.52 -0.73
N GLN A 337 -8.55 21.51 -0.31
CA GLN A 337 -8.06 22.74 0.35
C GLN A 337 -8.64 22.85 1.74
N LEU A 338 -7.78 23.17 2.70
CA LEU A 338 -8.14 23.52 4.07
C LEU A 338 -7.67 24.95 4.39
N ASP A 339 -8.57 25.77 4.96
CA ASP A 339 -8.21 27.01 5.64
C ASP A 339 -7.98 26.72 7.13
N GLY A 340 -6.70 26.57 7.52
CA GLY A 340 -6.27 26.17 8.86
C GLY A 340 -6.20 27.30 9.90
N ARG A 341 -6.69 28.51 9.60
CA ARG A 341 -6.58 29.68 10.50
C ARG A 341 -7.48 29.62 11.73
N SER A 342 -8.45 28.72 11.75
CA SER A 342 -9.37 28.58 12.88
C SER A 342 -9.14 27.29 13.65
N PRO A 343 -9.40 27.26 14.97
CA PRO A 343 -9.35 26.00 15.75
C PRO A 343 -10.30 24.92 15.21
N GLY A 344 -11.45 25.33 14.65
CA GLY A 344 -12.38 24.41 14.00
C GLY A 344 -11.81 23.72 12.76
N ALA A 345 -10.89 24.37 12.05
CA ALA A 345 -10.18 23.77 10.92
C ALA A 345 -9.24 22.64 11.36
N LEU A 346 -8.60 22.75 12.52
CA LEU A 346 -7.78 21.68 13.07
C LEU A 346 -8.61 20.44 13.39
N ALA A 347 -9.83 20.64 13.90
CA ALA A 347 -10.76 19.51 14.12
C ALA A 347 -11.19 18.85 12.80
N MET A 348 -11.38 19.63 11.73
CA MET A 348 -11.61 19.09 10.38
C MET A 348 -10.39 18.37 9.84
N ALA A 349 -9.19 18.90 10.05
CA ALA A 349 -7.93 18.26 9.68
C ALA A 349 -7.72 16.92 10.40
N GLU A 350 -8.14 16.81 11.67
CA GLU A 350 -8.11 15.57 12.43
C GLU A 350 -9.11 14.54 11.87
N GLY A 351 -10.25 14.99 11.39
CA GLY A 351 -11.25 14.12 10.73
C GLY A 351 -10.87 13.71 9.31
N PHE A 352 -9.96 14.46 8.64
CA PHE A 352 -9.57 14.19 7.26
C PHE A 352 -8.40 13.21 7.20
N GLU A 353 -8.68 11.96 6.84
CA GLU A 353 -7.66 10.93 6.68
C GLU A 353 -6.99 11.03 5.32
N LEU A 354 -5.66 11.01 5.34
CA LEU A 354 -4.83 10.96 4.15
C LEU A 354 -4.83 9.55 3.54
N SER A 355 -4.58 9.48 2.26
CA SER A 355 -4.39 8.22 1.53
C SER A 355 -2.90 8.01 1.22
N PRO A 356 -2.45 6.76 1.02
CA PRO A 356 -1.09 6.50 0.58
C PRO A 356 -0.73 7.31 -0.68
N LYS A 357 0.47 7.92 -0.65
CA LYS A 357 0.99 8.79 -1.72
C LYS A 357 0.30 10.15 -1.87
N ASP A 358 -0.56 10.56 -0.93
CA ASP A 358 -1.04 11.94 -0.89
C ASP A 358 0.14 12.90 -0.68
N VAL A 359 0.04 14.08 -1.28
CA VAL A 359 0.99 15.17 -1.08
C VAL A 359 0.28 16.29 -0.32
N VAL A 360 0.71 16.54 0.89
CA VAL A 360 0.29 17.71 1.68
C VAL A 360 1.22 18.87 1.35
N TYR A 361 0.68 19.98 0.89
CA TYR A 361 1.43 21.17 0.51
C TYR A 361 0.91 22.39 1.24
N VAL A 362 1.79 23.09 1.95
CA VAL A 362 1.47 24.37 2.59
C VAL A 362 2.05 25.49 1.74
N ALA A 363 1.21 26.44 1.31
CA ALA A 363 1.66 27.54 0.48
C ALA A 363 2.47 28.57 1.29
N ALA A 364 3.29 29.35 0.59
CA ALA A 364 4.00 30.49 1.18
C ALA A 364 3.10 31.72 1.26
N THR A 365 3.25 32.53 2.30
CA THR A 365 2.61 33.84 2.37
C THR A 365 3.11 34.73 1.22
N PRO A 366 2.28 35.68 0.73
CA PRO A 366 2.70 36.63 -0.28
C PRO A 366 3.96 37.44 0.13
N LEU A 367 4.10 37.75 1.42
CA LEU A 367 5.26 38.43 1.97
C LEU A 367 6.54 37.59 1.87
N ALA A 368 6.45 36.29 2.18
CA ALA A 368 7.59 35.40 2.07
C ALA A 368 8.04 35.24 0.61
N ASN A 369 7.09 35.13 -0.33
CA ASN A 369 7.40 35.07 -1.76
C ASN A 369 8.06 36.37 -2.24
N TRP A 370 7.57 37.53 -1.80
CA TRP A 370 8.15 38.83 -2.12
C TRP A 370 9.57 38.96 -1.56
N HIS A 371 9.80 38.57 -0.30
CA HIS A 371 11.13 38.57 0.32
C HIS A 371 12.13 37.69 -0.44
N ARG A 372 11.72 36.49 -0.87
CA ARG A 372 12.56 35.60 -1.72
C ARG A 372 12.88 36.27 -3.05
N ALA A 373 11.88 36.83 -3.71
CA ALA A 373 12.11 37.55 -4.99
C ALA A 373 13.11 38.68 -4.84
N ILE A 374 13.01 39.51 -3.81
CA ILE A 374 13.95 40.59 -3.56
C ILE A 374 15.35 40.10 -3.19
N SER A 375 15.45 39.06 -2.35
CA SER A 375 16.76 38.52 -1.96
C SER A 375 17.53 37.88 -3.16
N LEU A 376 16.83 37.44 -4.18
CA LEU A 376 17.42 36.95 -5.43
C LEU A 376 17.89 38.06 -6.36
N ILE A 377 17.19 39.22 -6.34
CA ILE A 377 17.51 40.37 -7.21
C ILE A 377 18.56 41.26 -6.55
N LEU A 378 18.55 41.41 -5.23
CA LEU A 378 19.44 42.29 -4.45
C LEU A 378 20.11 41.48 -3.32
N PRO A 379 21.00 40.55 -3.62
CA PRO A 379 21.73 39.82 -2.59
C PRO A 379 22.60 40.80 -1.80
N GLY A 380 22.30 40.97 -0.50
CA GLY A 380 23.03 41.84 0.42
C GLY A 380 22.46 43.25 0.67
N ALA A 381 21.42 43.67 -0.06
CA ALA A 381 20.83 45.02 0.16
C ALA A 381 20.13 45.18 1.54
N LEU A 382 19.66 44.10 2.13
CA LEU A 382 19.01 44.12 3.46
C LEU A 382 20.00 44.07 4.62
N SER A 383 21.20 43.56 4.45
CA SER A 383 22.23 43.50 5.48
C SER A 383 22.96 44.86 5.68
N SER A 384 22.99 45.68 4.63
CA SER A 384 23.61 47.00 4.70
C SER A 384 22.73 48.08 5.32
N ALA A 385 21.39 47.93 5.34
CA ALA A 385 20.49 48.92 5.94
C ALA A 385 20.48 48.86 7.48
N VAL A 386 20.78 47.74 8.11
CA VAL A 386 20.83 47.59 9.57
C VAL A 386 22.17 48.08 10.14
N GLY A 387 23.23 48.14 9.34
CA GLY A 387 24.55 48.61 9.74
C GLY A 387 24.70 50.15 9.74
N ALA A 388 23.75 50.92 9.17
CA ALA A 388 23.85 52.36 9.01
C ALA A 388 23.28 53.20 10.21
N VAL A 389 22.68 52.54 11.21
CA VAL A 389 22.22 53.22 12.44
C VAL A 389 23.24 52.93 13.54
N GLY A 390 24.43 53.47 13.39
CA GLY A 390 25.40 53.58 14.46
C GLY A 390 24.99 54.71 15.42
N PRO A 391 25.27 54.58 16.73
CA PRO A 391 24.92 55.64 17.68
C PRO A 391 25.67 56.92 17.35
N ALA A 392 24.91 57.96 17.05
CA ALA A 392 25.47 59.30 16.99
C ALA A 392 26.04 59.65 18.36
N LYS A 393 27.34 59.99 18.39
CA LYS A 393 28.03 60.57 19.54
C LYS A 393 27.60 62.02 19.73
#